data_205823c12ee91fd7c54165d303fe42e0
#
_entry.id   205823c12ee91fd7c54165d303fe42e0
#
_cell.length_a   1.000
_cell.length_b   1.000
_cell.length_c   1.000
_cell.angle_alpha   90.00
_cell.angle_beta   90.00
_cell.angle_gamma   90.00
#
_symmetry.space_group_name_H-M   'P 1'
#
loop_
_entity.id
_entity.type
_entity.pdbx_description
1 polymer ?
#
loop_
_entity_poly.entity_id
_entity_poly.type
_entity_poly.pdbx_seq_one_letter_code
_entity_poly.pdbx_strand_id
1 'polypeptide(L)'
;MADSNLTIWGRANSVNVQKVLWCAAELQLSYRRIDAGMAFGRNTEADYLAMNPNGRVPTLVDGDYVLWESNSIMRYFSLAYGQGSAIYPAAPKPRAAVDRWLDWTLSTLQPVDRPVFWALVRTPPEKRDMAAIQKDADAEAVVWRIPEAQLASRQFIEGDQFTLADIALGAYARRWFGVEGIVRPTLAHLDRWFARLSERPAFLRFIAPPMS
;
A
#
# COMPACT_ATOMS: atom_id res chain seq x y z
N MET A 1 16.42 -4.53 -23.86
CA MET A 1 15.68 -4.59 -22.58
C MET A 1 15.47 -6.04 -22.30
N ALA A 2 15.99 -6.58 -21.20
CA ALA A 2 15.75 -7.97 -20.85
C ALA A 2 14.23 -8.16 -20.67
N ASP A 3 13.67 -9.18 -21.33
CA ASP A 3 12.30 -9.62 -21.07
C ASP A 3 12.20 -9.90 -19.57
N SER A 4 11.48 -9.06 -18.84
CA SER A 4 11.28 -9.32 -17.42
C SER A 4 10.29 -10.46 -17.29
N ASN A 5 10.70 -11.55 -16.64
CA ASN A 5 9.81 -12.68 -16.33
C ASN A 5 8.73 -12.30 -15.28
N LEU A 6 8.72 -11.04 -14.82
CA LEU A 6 7.80 -10.57 -13.79
C LEU A 6 6.42 -10.25 -14.37
N THR A 7 5.40 -10.91 -13.86
CA THR A 7 3.99 -10.59 -14.15
C THR A 7 3.25 -10.29 -12.85
N ILE A 8 2.62 -9.11 -12.77
CA ILE A 8 1.82 -8.68 -11.62
C ILE A 8 0.34 -8.71 -12.03
N TRP A 9 -0.43 -9.58 -11.39
CA TRP A 9 -1.87 -9.65 -11.57
C TRP A 9 -2.56 -8.74 -10.58
N GLY A 10 -3.36 -7.81 -11.10
CA GLY A 10 -4.18 -6.94 -10.27
C GLY A 10 -4.50 -5.59 -10.90
N ARG A 11 -5.68 -5.08 -10.58
CA ARG A 11 -6.14 -3.76 -11.02
C ARG A 11 -5.34 -2.63 -10.37
N ALA A 12 -5.06 -1.55 -11.13
CA ALA A 12 -4.23 -0.43 -10.69
C ALA A 12 -4.81 0.35 -9.50
N ASN A 13 -6.14 0.34 -9.30
CA ASN A 13 -6.82 1.05 -8.20
C ASN A 13 -6.97 0.22 -6.91
N SER A 14 -6.29 -0.91 -6.77
CA SER A 14 -6.21 -1.65 -5.52
C SER A 14 -5.04 -1.14 -4.69
N VAL A 15 -5.26 -0.71 -3.45
CA VAL A 15 -4.18 -0.26 -2.56
C VAL A 15 -3.05 -1.28 -2.42
N ASN A 16 -3.39 -2.57 -2.38
CA ASN A 16 -2.40 -3.63 -2.28
C ASN A 16 -1.60 -3.83 -3.57
N VAL A 17 -2.23 -3.62 -4.73
CA VAL A 17 -1.53 -3.61 -6.03
C VAL A 17 -0.67 -2.35 -6.13
N GLN A 18 -1.18 -1.20 -5.76
CA GLN A 18 -0.47 0.07 -5.77
C GLN A 18 0.85 0.02 -4.97
N LYS A 19 0.84 -0.61 -3.78
CA LYS A 19 2.07 -0.83 -3.00
C LYS A 19 3.13 -1.60 -3.79
N VAL A 20 2.73 -2.68 -4.45
CA VAL A 20 3.63 -3.52 -5.25
C VAL A 20 4.17 -2.78 -6.46
N LEU A 21 3.30 -2.03 -7.18
CA LEU A 21 3.71 -1.23 -8.33
C LEU A 21 4.66 -0.09 -7.94
N TRP A 22 4.41 0.56 -6.81
CA TRP A 22 5.29 1.60 -6.27
C TRP A 22 6.65 1.01 -5.89
N CYS A 23 6.68 -0.10 -5.16
CA CYS A 23 7.92 -0.80 -4.81
C CYS A 23 8.71 -1.21 -6.06
N ALA A 24 8.05 -1.80 -7.06
CA ALA A 24 8.69 -2.17 -8.32
C ALA A 24 9.31 -0.96 -9.03
N ALA A 25 8.65 0.19 -9.03
CA ALA A 25 9.17 1.41 -9.65
C ALA A 25 10.37 2.01 -8.87
N GLU A 26 10.34 1.99 -7.54
CA GLU A 26 11.47 2.44 -6.71
C GLU A 26 12.72 1.55 -6.93
N LEU A 27 12.51 0.29 -7.24
CA LEU A 27 13.57 -0.67 -7.59
C LEU A 27 13.87 -0.73 -9.09
N GLN A 28 13.21 0.11 -9.91
CA GLN A 28 13.36 0.18 -11.37
C GLN A 28 13.11 -1.16 -12.09
N LEU A 29 12.21 -1.97 -11.55
CA LEU A 29 11.87 -3.27 -12.12
C LEU A 29 10.96 -3.11 -13.34
N SER A 30 11.28 -3.85 -14.40
CA SER A 30 10.39 -4.04 -15.53
C SER A 30 9.45 -5.21 -15.23
N TYR A 31 8.17 -5.06 -15.56
CA TYR A 31 7.15 -6.08 -15.36
C TYR A 31 6.01 -5.94 -16.36
N ARG A 32 5.29 -7.01 -16.60
CA ARG A 32 3.98 -7.00 -17.27
C ARG A 32 2.88 -6.95 -16.20
N ARG A 33 1.89 -6.05 -16.35
CA ARG A 33 0.71 -6.05 -15.48
C ARG A 33 -0.50 -6.62 -16.22
N ILE A 34 -1.26 -7.47 -15.54
CA ILE A 34 -2.52 -8.04 -16.02
C ILE A 34 -3.63 -7.61 -15.06
N ASP A 35 -4.67 -6.97 -15.58
CA ASP A 35 -5.81 -6.56 -14.77
C ASP A 35 -6.58 -7.77 -14.25
N ALA A 36 -6.88 -7.77 -12.94
CA ALA A 36 -7.69 -8.78 -12.27
C ALA A 36 -8.38 -8.17 -11.03
N GLY A 37 -9.52 -8.73 -10.67
CA GLY A 37 -10.32 -8.33 -9.49
C GLY A 37 -11.34 -7.23 -9.78
N MET A 38 -12.45 -7.22 -9.03
CA MET A 38 -13.58 -6.32 -9.19
C MET A 38 -14.15 -6.38 -10.63
N ALA A 39 -14.27 -5.21 -11.30
CA ALA A 39 -14.82 -5.12 -12.64
C ALA A 39 -14.04 -5.92 -13.72
N PHE A 40 -12.78 -6.25 -13.46
CA PHE A 40 -11.96 -7.04 -14.39
C PHE A 40 -12.17 -8.55 -14.26
N GLY A 41 -12.85 -9.03 -13.20
CA GLY A 41 -12.99 -10.45 -12.95
C GLY A 41 -11.64 -11.17 -12.79
N ARG A 42 -11.46 -12.29 -13.42
CA ARG A 42 -10.26 -13.14 -13.48
C ARG A 42 -9.87 -13.80 -12.15
N ASN A 43 -9.94 -13.09 -11.04
CA ASN A 43 -9.50 -13.54 -9.72
C ASN A 43 -10.35 -14.67 -9.11
N THR A 44 -11.43 -15.07 -9.75
CA THR A 44 -12.29 -16.21 -9.39
C THR A 44 -12.24 -17.35 -10.40
N GLU A 45 -11.45 -17.20 -11.47
CA GLU A 45 -11.25 -18.24 -12.49
C GLU A 45 -10.29 -19.33 -11.98
N ALA A 46 -10.43 -20.54 -12.47
CA ALA A 46 -9.71 -21.71 -11.97
C ALA A 46 -8.18 -21.56 -12.11
N ASP A 47 -7.70 -20.98 -13.22
CA ASP A 47 -6.29 -20.71 -13.47
C ASP A 47 -5.71 -19.70 -12.45
N TYR A 48 -6.48 -18.66 -12.13
CA TYR A 48 -6.07 -17.69 -11.12
C TYR A 48 -6.09 -18.29 -9.71
N LEU A 49 -7.13 -19.05 -9.37
CA LEU A 49 -7.26 -19.69 -8.05
C LEU A 49 -6.18 -20.76 -7.83
N ALA A 50 -5.66 -21.38 -8.89
CA ALA A 50 -4.50 -22.26 -8.81
C ALA A 50 -3.21 -21.49 -8.41
N MET A 51 -3.08 -20.20 -8.79
CA MET A 51 -1.97 -19.34 -8.39
C MET A 51 -2.20 -18.73 -7.00
N ASN A 52 -3.43 -18.30 -6.70
CA ASN A 52 -3.79 -17.63 -5.44
C ASN A 52 -5.16 -18.10 -4.96
N PRO A 53 -5.22 -19.08 -4.05
CA PRO A 53 -6.47 -19.66 -3.58
C PRO A 53 -7.38 -18.69 -2.82
N ASN A 54 -6.84 -17.51 -2.41
CA ASN A 54 -7.65 -16.46 -1.77
C ASN A 54 -8.53 -15.68 -2.77
N GLY A 55 -8.31 -15.81 -4.08
CA GLY A 55 -9.02 -15.04 -5.09
C GLY A 55 -8.85 -13.53 -4.94
N ARG A 56 -7.71 -13.06 -4.42
CA ARG A 56 -7.42 -11.64 -4.17
C ARG A 56 -6.23 -11.17 -5.01
N VAL A 57 -6.09 -9.85 -5.12
CA VAL A 57 -4.98 -9.19 -5.80
C VAL A 57 -4.14 -8.39 -4.80
N PRO A 58 -2.81 -8.29 -5.02
CA PRO A 58 -2.02 -8.78 -6.16
C PRO A 58 -1.64 -10.25 -6.08
N THR A 59 -1.29 -10.82 -7.24
CA THR A 59 -0.50 -12.05 -7.36
C THR A 59 0.69 -11.77 -8.27
N LEU A 60 1.89 -12.16 -7.86
CA LEU A 60 3.12 -12.09 -8.63
C LEU A 60 3.39 -13.46 -9.25
N VAL A 61 3.84 -13.47 -10.50
CA VAL A 61 4.49 -14.59 -11.16
C VAL A 61 5.88 -14.15 -11.60
N ASP A 62 6.90 -14.91 -11.22
CA ASP A 62 8.31 -14.69 -11.57
C ASP A 62 8.90 -16.00 -12.08
N GLY A 63 8.89 -16.16 -13.40
CA GLY A 63 9.18 -17.45 -14.01
C GLY A 63 8.20 -18.55 -13.56
N ASP A 64 8.69 -19.53 -12.84
CA ASP A 64 7.93 -20.63 -12.24
C ASP A 64 7.48 -20.35 -10.79
N TYR A 65 7.96 -19.25 -10.18
CA TYR A 65 7.62 -18.87 -8.82
C TYR A 65 6.37 -17.99 -8.76
N VAL A 66 5.42 -18.39 -7.92
CA VAL A 66 4.18 -17.65 -7.68
C VAL A 66 4.12 -17.16 -6.23
N LEU A 67 3.82 -15.89 -6.05
CA LEU A 67 3.72 -15.28 -4.72
C LEU A 67 2.49 -14.37 -4.62
N TRP A 68 1.77 -14.45 -3.53
CA TRP A 68 0.70 -13.54 -3.15
C TRP A 68 0.99 -12.90 -1.78
N GLU A 69 0.15 -11.97 -1.31
CA GLU A 69 0.35 -11.00 -0.25
C GLU A 69 1.28 -9.85 -0.66
N SER A 70 0.71 -8.66 -0.76
CA SER A 70 1.42 -7.47 -1.26
C SER A 70 2.69 -7.14 -0.47
N ASN A 71 2.68 -7.30 0.87
CA ASN A 71 3.85 -7.03 1.69
C ASN A 71 4.93 -8.11 1.50
N SER A 72 4.55 -9.37 1.27
CA SER A 72 5.49 -10.45 0.92
C SER A 72 6.11 -10.21 -0.45
N ILE A 73 5.33 -9.75 -1.42
CA ILE A 73 5.85 -9.40 -2.76
C ILE A 73 6.86 -8.25 -2.68
N MET A 74 6.59 -7.21 -1.88
CA MET A 74 7.54 -6.10 -1.71
C MET A 74 8.84 -6.56 -1.04
N ARG A 75 8.77 -7.41 -0.01
CA ARG A 75 9.95 -8.03 0.61
C ARG A 75 10.74 -8.86 -0.41
N TYR A 76 10.05 -9.68 -1.19
CA TYR A 76 10.66 -10.49 -2.24
C TYR A 76 11.39 -9.64 -3.29
N PHE A 77 10.72 -8.62 -3.84
CA PHE A 77 11.35 -7.70 -4.79
C PHE A 77 12.62 -7.06 -4.24
N SER A 78 12.57 -6.63 -2.99
CA SER A 78 13.73 -5.98 -2.35
C SER A 78 14.89 -6.94 -2.10
N LEU A 79 14.61 -8.21 -1.80
CA LEU A 79 15.63 -9.22 -1.56
C LEU A 79 16.20 -9.79 -2.86
N ALA A 80 15.35 -10.07 -3.85
CA ALA A 80 15.76 -10.70 -5.08
C ALA A 80 16.38 -9.72 -6.07
N TYR A 81 15.89 -8.47 -6.10
CA TYR A 81 16.22 -7.49 -7.12
C TYR A 81 16.75 -6.16 -6.58
N GLY A 82 16.59 -5.88 -5.28
CA GLY A 82 16.94 -4.60 -4.65
C GLY A 82 18.33 -4.58 -4.02
N GLN A 83 19.31 -5.32 -4.52
CA GLN A 83 20.65 -5.37 -3.95
C GLN A 83 21.27 -3.96 -3.84
N GLY A 84 21.74 -3.60 -2.63
CA GLY A 84 22.31 -2.28 -2.34
C GLY A 84 21.27 -1.16 -2.12
N SER A 85 19.98 -1.43 -2.27
CA SER A 85 18.92 -0.46 -1.97
C SER A 85 18.68 -0.35 -0.46
N ALA A 86 18.55 0.89 0.05
CA ALA A 86 18.18 1.14 1.44
C ALA A 86 16.70 0.84 1.75
N ILE A 87 15.88 0.56 0.72
CA ILE A 87 14.43 0.41 0.85
C ILE A 87 14.03 -0.74 1.80
N TYR A 88 14.88 -1.78 1.88
CA TYR A 88 14.69 -2.89 2.80
C TYR A 88 16.05 -3.32 3.39
N PRO A 89 16.39 -2.88 4.61
CA PRO A 89 17.71 -3.04 5.19
C PRO A 89 18.19 -4.49 5.28
N ALA A 90 19.48 -4.72 5.05
CA ALA A 90 20.08 -6.05 5.18
C ALA A 90 20.26 -6.46 6.64
N ALA A 91 20.60 -5.51 7.52
CA ALA A 91 20.85 -5.78 8.95
C ALA A 91 19.56 -6.18 9.68
N PRO A 92 19.60 -7.19 10.57
CA PRO A 92 18.40 -7.76 11.19
C PRO A 92 17.55 -6.77 11.97
N LYS A 93 18.14 -5.91 12.79
CA LYS A 93 17.39 -4.96 13.63
C LYS A 93 16.62 -3.91 12.81
N PRO A 94 17.23 -3.15 11.88
CA PRO A 94 16.49 -2.21 11.06
C PRO A 94 15.50 -2.92 10.11
N ARG A 95 15.79 -4.13 9.63
CA ARG A 95 14.85 -4.94 8.85
C ARG A 95 13.60 -5.28 9.67
N ALA A 96 13.76 -5.79 10.87
CA ALA A 96 12.65 -6.11 11.76
C ALA A 96 11.81 -4.87 12.11
N ALA A 97 12.43 -3.69 12.20
CA ALA A 97 11.71 -2.44 12.40
C ALA A 97 10.81 -2.10 11.19
N VAL A 98 11.28 -2.28 9.96
CA VAL A 98 10.46 -2.15 8.75
C VAL A 98 9.35 -3.21 8.70
N ASP A 99 9.68 -4.47 8.99
CA ASP A 99 8.71 -5.58 8.98
C ASP A 99 7.56 -5.35 9.95
N ARG A 100 7.85 -4.83 11.14
CA ARG A 100 6.83 -4.44 12.12
C ARG A 100 5.77 -3.54 11.51
N TRP A 101 6.14 -2.53 10.72
CA TRP A 101 5.20 -1.62 10.08
C TRP A 101 4.42 -2.27 8.93
N LEU A 102 5.06 -3.18 8.19
CA LEU A 102 4.35 -3.95 7.17
C LEU A 102 3.24 -4.80 7.78
N ASP A 103 3.54 -5.46 8.89
CA ASP A 103 2.59 -6.32 9.60
C ASP A 103 1.52 -5.48 10.33
N TRP A 104 1.93 -4.37 10.99
CA TRP A 104 1.02 -3.42 11.63
C TRP A 104 0.03 -2.80 10.64
N THR A 105 0.46 -2.52 9.42
CA THR A 105 -0.43 -2.00 8.37
C THR A 105 -1.58 -2.97 8.08
N LEU A 106 -1.32 -4.28 8.09
CA LEU A 106 -2.35 -5.30 7.83
C LEU A 106 -3.23 -5.57 9.06
N SER A 107 -2.64 -5.62 10.24
CA SER A 107 -3.32 -6.03 11.46
C SER A 107 -4.04 -4.89 12.18
N THR A 108 -3.59 -3.65 12.00
CA THR A 108 -4.07 -2.49 12.79
C THR A 108 -4.65 -1.39 11.90
N LEU A 109 -3.91 -0.93 10.88
CA LEU A 109 -4.36 0.20 10.06
C LEU A 109 -5.47 -0.21 9.06
N GLN A 110 -5.26 -1.30 8.31
CA GLN A 110 -6.22 -1.75 7.29
C GLN A 110 -7.63 -2.01 7.85
N PRO A 111 -7.82 -2.63 9.02
CA PRO A 111 -9.14 -2.85 9.59
C PRO A 111 -9.95 -1.57 9.81
N VAL A 112 -9.31 -0.47 10.19
CA VAL A 112 -9.97 0.82 10.44
C VAL A 112 -10.08 1.70 9.19
N ASP A 113 -9.10 1.64 8.26
CA ASP A 113 -9.16 2.33 6.95
C ASP A 113 -10.31 1.80 6.06
N ARG A 114 -10.49 0.49 6.06
CA ARG A 114 -11.41 -0.15 5.10
C ARG A 114 -12.85 0.33 5.22
N PRO A 115 -13.48 0.43 6.40
CA PRO A 115 -14.85 0.94 6.53
C PRO A 115 -14.99 2.36 5.99
N VAL A 116 -14.09 3.27 6.36
CA VAL A 116 -14.10 4.67 5.93
C VAL A 116 -13.96 4.77 4.41
N PHE A 117 -12.92 4.13 3.85
CA PHE A 117 -12.70 4.13 2.41
C PHE A 117 -13.88 3.54 1.64
N TRP A 118 -14.41 2.42 2.09
CA TRP A 118 -15.50 1.74 1.40
C TRP A 118 -16.77 2.59 1.41
N ALA A 119 -17.09 3.18 2.55
CA ALA A 119 -18.27 4.03 2.69
C ALA A 119 -18.20 5.30 1.85
N LEU A 120 -17.02 5.95 1.76
CA LEU A 120 -16.88 7.22 1.03
C LEU A 120 -16.58 7.06 -0.46
N VAL A 121 -15.95 5.96 -0.89
CA VAL A 121 -15.52 5.78 -2.28
C VAL A 121 -16.38 4.77 -3.03
N ARG A 122 -16.90 3.73 -2.34
CA ARG A 122 -17.62 2.61 -2.97
C ARG A 122 -19.12 2.63 -2.74
N THR A 123 -19.58 3.34 -1.71
CA THR A 123 -21.01 3.46 -1.41
C THR A 123 -21.57 4.73 -2.07
N PRO A 124 -22.68 4.61 -2.82
CA PRO A 124 -23.36 5.76 -3.40
C PRO A 124 -23.73 6.81 -2.33
N PRO A 125 -23.60 8.12 -2.61
CA PRO A 125 -23.80 9.19 -1.63
C PRO A 125 -25.11 9.11 -0.85
N GLU A 126 -26.19 8.75 -1.51
CA GLU A 126 -27.55 8.66 -0.94
C GLU A 126 -27.72 7.47 0.05
N LYS A 127 -26.75 6.55 0.10
CA LYS A 127 -26.72 5.38 1.00
C LYS A 127 -25.74 5.53 2.15
N ARG A 128 -25.08 6.69 2.27
CA ARG A 128 -24.04 6.92 3.28
C ARG A 128 -24.66 7.38 4.60
N ASP A 129 -24.31 6.71 5.69
CA ASP A 129 -24.52 7.19 7.05
C ASP A 129 -23.29 8.01 7.48
N MET A 130 -23.36 9.32 7.33
CA MET A 130 -22.22 10.21 7.61
C MET A 130 -21.84 10.22 9.10
N ALA A 131 -22.78 9.96 10.01
CA ALA A 131 -22.47 9.89 11.45
C ALA A 131 -21.67 8.61 11.79
N ALA A 132 -22.08 7.47 11.22
CA ALA A 132 -21.32 6.23 11.36
C ALA A 132 -19.94 6.33 10.69
N ILE A 133 -19.84 6.94 9.51
CA ILE A 133 -18.57 7.17 8.81
C ILE A 133 -17.63 8.06 9.62
N GLN A 134 -18.12 9.13 10.23
CA GLN A 134 -17.30 9.99 11.10
C GLN A 134 -16.79 9.23 12.32
N LYS A 135 -17.61 8.39 12.94
CA LYS A 135 -17.19 7.54 14.06
C LYS A 135 -16.06 6.58 13.65
N ASP A 136 -16.15 5.96 12.47
CA ASP A 136 -15.10 5.10 11.94
C ASP A 136 -13.82 5.91 11.63
N ALA A 137 -13.97 7.12 11.09
CA ALA A 137 -12.84 8.03 10.83
C ALA A 137 -12.16 8.50 12.14
N ASP A 138 -12.93 8.72 13.21
CA ASP A 138 -12.37 9.05 14.52
C ASP A 138 -11.55 7.87 15.09
N ALA A 139 -12.00 6.63 14.88
CA ALA A 139 -11.25 5.45 15.26
C ALA A 139 -9.96 5.29 14.42
N GLU A 140 -10.04 5.56 13.12
CA GLU A 140 -8.85 5.58 12.24
C GLU A 140 -7.87 6.69 12.65
N ALA A 141 -8.36 7.88 13.04
CA ALA A 141 -7.54 8.98 13.53
C ALA A 141 -6.70 8.60 14.75
N VAL A 142 -7.27 7.80 15.67
CA VAL A 142 -6.53 7.27 16.83
C VAL A 142 -5.35 6.40 16.39
N VAL A 143 -5.54 5.58 15.39
CA VAL A 143 -4.50 4.71 14.84
C VAL A 143 -3.40 5.53 14.16
N TRP A 144 -3.75 6.58 13.40
CA TRP A 144 -2.78 7.47 12.77
C TRP A 144 -1.92 8.29 13.75
N ARG A 145 -2.31 8.40 15.03
CA ARG A 145 -1.46 9.04 16.07
C ARG A 145 -0.18 8.24 16.35
N ILE A 146 -0.14 6.94 16.04
CA ILE A 146 1.05 6.10 16.24
C ILE A 146 2.17 6.52 15.27
N PRO A 147 1.97 6.52 13.94
CA PRO A 147 2.98 7.05 13.01
C PRO A 147 3.19 8.57 13.17
N GLU A 148 2.20 9.37 13.55
CA GLU A 148 2.39 10.78 13.90
C GLU A 148 3.47 10.96 14.97
N ALA A 149 3.39 10.21 16.07
CA ALA A 149 4.38 10.25 17.15
C ALA A 149 5.76 9.75 16.67
N GLN A 150 5.80 8.72 15.84
CA GLN A 150 7.03 8.17 15.27
C GLN A 150 7.76 9.20 14.39
N LEU A 151 7.00 9.99 13.61
CA LEU A 151 7.50 10.99 12.68
C LEU A 151 7.91 12.33 13.34
N ALA A 152 7.70 12.49 14.65
CA ALA A 152 8.03 13.72 15.37
C ALA A 152 9.52 14.08 15.27
N SER A 153 10.41 13.08 15.18
CA SER A 153 11.87 13.24 15.10
C SER A 153 12.49 12.57 13.89
N ARG A 154 11.68 12.15 12.89
CA ARG A 154 12.14 11.37 11.73
C ARG A 154 11.61 11.93 10.43
N GLN A 155 12.38 11.72 9.36
CA GLN A 155 11.96 12.10 8.01
C GLN A 155 11.03 11.06 7.38
N PHE A 156 11.29 9.78 7.65
CA PHE A 156 10.53 8.63 7.20
C PHE A 156 10.17 7.74 8.40
N ILE A 157 9.32 6.78 8.19
CA ILE A 157 8.78 5.93 9.28
C ILE A 157 9.89 5.26 10.09
N GLU A 158 10.99 4.79 9.46
CA GLU A 158 12.11 4.16 10.15
C GLU A 158 13.42 4.95 9.99
N GLY A 159 13.38 6.27 10.22
CA GLY A 159 14.55 7.14 10.28
C GLY A 159 14.65 8.12 9.11
N ASP A 160 15.85 8.24 8.53
CA ASP A 160 16.14 9.22 7.49
C ASP A 160 16.11 8.63 6.07
N GLN A 161 15.85 7.33 5.95
CA GLN A 161 15.79 6.63 4.69
C GLN A 161 14.38 6.17 4.38
N PHE A 162 13.96 6.36 3.11
CA PHE A 162 12.73 5.81 2.58
C PHE A 162 12.80 4.28 2.52
N THR A 163 11.77 3.60 3.05
CA THR A 163 11.73 2.15 3.18
C THR A 163 10.38 1.56 2.73
N LEU A 164 10.27 0.23 2.75
CA LEU A 164 9.00 -0.46 2.52
C LEU A 164 7.91 -0.06 3.52
N ALA A 165 8.27 0.39 4.72
CA ALA A 165 7.31 0.92 5.70
C ALA A 165 6.59 2.15 5.15
N ASP A 166 7.33 3.05 4.49
CA ASP A 166 6.78 4.27 3.89
C ASP A 166 5.87 3.96 2.70
N ILE A 167 6.20 2.94 1.91
CA ILE A 167 5.32 2.46 0.82
C ILE A 167 4.02 1.90 1.39
N ALA A 168 4.12 1.02 2.39
CA ALA A 168 2.96 0.36 2.97
C ALA A 168 1.99 1.37 3.59
N LEU A 169 2.50 2.27 4.47
CA LEU A 169 1.68 3.30 5.11
C LEU A 169 1.25 4.39 4.13
N GLY A 170 2.13 4.81 3.23
CA GLY A 170 1.88 5.89 2.26
C GLY A 170 0.71 5.60 1.32
N ALA A 171 0.53 4.35 0.93
CA ALA A 171 -0.62 3.94 0.12
C ALA A 171 -1.96 4.08 0.89
N TYR A 172 -1.97 3.86 2.20
CA TYR A 172 -3.14 4.11 3.06
C TYR A 172 -3.28 5.59 3.41
N ALA A 173 -2.17 6.30 3.64
CA ALA A 173 -2.19 7.75 3.87
C ALA A 173 -2.83 8.50 2.67
N ARG A 174 -2.63 8.02 1.43
CA ARG A 174 -3.33 8.57 0.26
C ARG A 174 -4.86 8.47 0.40
N ARG A 175 -5.36 7.39 1.01
CA ARG A 175 -6.79 7.27 1.30
C ARG A 175 -7.19 8.20 2.41
N TRP A 176 -6.49 8.17 3.54
CA TRP A 176 -6.74 9.04 4.68
C TRP A 176 -6.83 10.51 4.29
N PHE A 177 -5.87 11.03 3.54
CA PHE A 177 -5.86 12.43 3.11
C PHE A 177 -6.76 12.73 1.91
N GLY A 178 -7.09 11.74 1.10
CA GLY A 178 -7.77 11.94 -0.16
C GLY A 178 -9.28 11.73 -0.16
N VAL A 179 -9.86 11.10 0.87
CA VAL A 179 -11.32 11.01 0.99
C VAL A 179 -11.88 12.32 1.53
N GLU A 180 -13.07 12.70 1.10
CA GLU A 180 -13.77 13.93 1.51
C GLU A 180 -14.96 13.62 2.43
N GLY A 181 -15.49 14.62 3.11
CA GLY A 181 -16.71 14.51 3.91
C GLY A 181 -16.50 14.06 5.36
N ILE A 182 -15.26 13.92 5.84
CA ILE A 182 -14.94 13.64 7.25
C ILE A 182 -14.08 14.74 7.86
N VAL A 183 -14.23 14.93 9.16
CA VAL A 183 -13.39 15.83 9.96
C VAL A 183 -12.19 15.04 10.46
N ARG A 184 -10.98 15.60 10.27
CA ARG A 184 -9.72 14.99 10.70
C ARG A 184 -9.02 15.86 11.73
N PRO A 185 -8.34 15.26 12.73
CA PRO A 185 -7.42 16.02 13.56
C PRO A 185 -6.21 16.48 12.75
N THR A 186 -5.58 17.57 13.16
CA THR A 186 -4.28 17.98 12.62
C THR A 186 -3.21 17.03 13.11
N LEU A 187 -2.47 16.42 12.18
CA LEU A 187 -1.34 15.51 12.40
C LEU A 187 -0.14 16.05 11.63
N ALA A 188 0.53 17.07 12.19
CA ALA A 188 1.49 17.90 11.47
C ALA A 188 2.76 17.14 11.01
N HIS A 189 3.17 16.09 11.71
CA HIS A 189 4.32 15.28 11.32
C HIS A 189 3.92 14.31 10.19
N LEU A 190 2.71 13.74 10.28
CA LEU A 190 2.13 12.90 9.24
C LEU A 190 1.91 13.70 7.95
N ASP A 191 1.38 14.94 8.06
CA ASP A 191 1.20 15.86 6.93
C ASP A 191 2.52 16.12 6.20
N ARG A 192 3.59 16.45 6.93
CA ARG A 192 4.92 16.70 6.33
C ARG A 192 5.51 15.47 5.67
N TRP A 193 5.36 14.31 6.31
CA TRP A 193 5.81 13.05 5.74
C TRP A 193 5.04 12.71 4.47
N PHE A 194 3.71 12.84 4.47
CA PHE A 194 2.89 12.58 3.30
C PHE A 194 3.20 13.53 2.14
N ALA A 195 3.41 14.82 2.42
CA ALA A 195 3.87 15.79 1.42
C ALA A 195 5.18 15.34 0.76
N ARG A 196 6.17 14.90 1.56
CA ARG A 196 7.45 14.37 1.04
C ARG A 196 7.26 13.12 0.18
N LEU A 197 6.37 12.21 0.55
CA LEU A 197 6.05 11.05 -0.28
C LEU A 197 5.41 11.46 -1.61
N SER A 198 4.56 12.48 -1.57
CA SER A 198 3.80 12.96 -2.73
C SER A 198 4.67 13.61 -3.81
N GLU A 199 5.92 13.96 -3.50
CA GLU A 199 6.89 14.48 -4.47
C GLU A 199 7.60 13.36 -5.26
N ARG A 200 7.51 12.11 -4.84
CA ARG A 200 8.21 10.99 -5.48
C ARG A 200 7.54 10.64 -6.82
N PRO A 201 8.32 10.47 -7.91
CA PRO A 201 7.78 10.14 -9.22
C PRO A 201 6.93 8.85 -9.23
N ALA A 202 7.35 7.83 -8.47
CA ALA A 202 6.61 6.58 -8.37
C ALA A 202 5.29 6.75 -7.60
N PHE A 203 5.25 7.59 -6.55
CA PHE A 203 4.01 7.95 -5.87
C PHE A 203 3.03 8.64 -6.84
N LEU A 204 3.49 9.66 -7.55
CA LEU A 204 2.67 10.40 -8.53
C LEU A 204 2.08 9.47 -9.59
N ARG A 205 2.84 8.49 -10.03
CA ARG A 205 2.42 7.54 -11.05
C ARG A 205 1.39 6.51 -10.55
N PHE A 206 1.57 5.96 -9.35
CA PHE A 206 0.81 4.78 -8.92
C PHE A 206 -0.14 5.04 -7.75
N ILE A 207 0.12 6.06 -6.92
CA ILE A 207 -0.64 6.33 -5.70
C ILE A 207 -1.54 7.56 -5.85
N ALA A 208 -1.03 8.63 -6.47
CA ALA A 208 -1.77 9.88 -6.65
C ALA A 208 -3.02 9.80 -7.55
N PRO A 209 -3.16 8.88 -8.54
CA PRO A 209 -4.36 8.81 -9.37
C PRO A 209 -5.66 8.73 -8.57
N PRO A 210 -6.80 9.14 -9.18
CA PRO A 210 -8.11 9.13 -8.51
C PRO A 210 -8.44 7.78 -7.90
N MET A 211 -9.00 7.82 -6.70
CA MET A 211 -9.50 6.64 -5.99
C MET A 211 -10.84 6.17 -6.56
N SER A 212 -11.02 4.87 -6.72
CA SER A 212 -12.24 4.28 -7.27
C SER A 212 -12.51 2.88 -6.71
#